data_05b6016e81a6d3bcdce79276bb43e4ae
#
_entry.id   05b6016e81a6d3bcdce79276bb43e4ae
#
_cell.length_a   1.000
_cell.length_b   1.000
_cell.length_c   1.000
_cell.angle_alpha   90.00
_cell.angle_beta   90.00
_cell.angle_gamma   90.00
#
_symmetry.space_group_name_H-M   'P 1'
#
loop_
_entity.id
_entity.type
_entity.pdbx_description
1 polymer ?
#
loop_
_entity_poly.entity_id
_entity_poly.type
_entity_poly.pdbx_seq_one_letter_code
_entity_poly.pdbx_strand_id
1 'polypeptide(L)'
;MNRQPVFKRDRAINAILYIANKIEHSDIHKICKILYFADQKSLSNYGRSITGDTYIAMNYGPVPSYIEDIFKAIRKQSYFSKYASEFDGLFSFKDDYVLVAGRQPDMKFLSQSDVKCLDYAIDKCKDLDFWQLTAISHGYAWCNTTKDRPISVSDILRECGDSDEYISYVDEMIALERATA
;
A
#
# COMPACT_ATOMS: atom_id res chain seq x y z
N MET A 1 8.79 7.85 -18.39
CA MET A 1 8.40 8.80 -17.32
C MET A 1 7.93 7.98 -16.12
N ASN A 2 8.33 8.33 -14.90
CA ASN A 2 7.89 7.61 -13.70
C ASN A 2 6.48 8.07 -13.31
N ARG A 3 5.44 7.48 -13.93
CA ARG A 3 4.05 7.79 -13.64
C ARG A 3 3.60 6.96 -12.45
N GLN A 4 2.91 7.63 -11.52
CA GLN A 4 2.32 6.97 -10.35
C GLN A 4 0.82 6.77 -10.60
N PRO A 5 0.19 5.69 -10.08
CA PRO A 5 -1.25 5.48 -10.15
C PRO A 5 -2.03 6.63 -9.49
N VAL A 6 -3.34 6.66 -9.71
CA VAL A 6 -4.24 7.60 -9.01
C VAL A 6 -4.67 7.00 -7.68
N PHE A 7 -4.50 7.74 -6.57
CA PHE A 7 -4.87 7.28 -5.23
C PHE A 7 -6.39 7.07 -5.10
N LYS A 8 -6.78 5.91 -4.61
CA LYS A 8 -8.17 5.47 -4.46
C LYS A 8 -8.54 5.38 -2.98
N ARG A 9 -8.92 6.53 -2.39
CA ARG A 9 -9.12 6.69 -0.95
C ARG A 9 -10.02 5.61 -0.34
N ASP A 10 -11.23 5.42 -0.87
CA ASP A 10 -12.19 4.45 -0.30
C ASP A 10 -11.68 3.01 -0.38
N ARG A 11 -11.01 2.67 -1.48
CA ARG A 11 -10.39 1.36 -1.66
C ARG A 11 -9.22 1.16 -0.68
N ALA A 12 -8.38 2.17 -0.51
CA ALA A 12 -7.27 2.15 0.44
C ALA A 12 -7.76 1.97 1.88
N ILE A 13 -8.79 2.74 2.31
CA ILE A 13 -9.40 2.61 3.64
C ILE A 13 -9.92 1.19 3.86
N ASN A 14 -10.67 0.63 2.89
CA ASN A 14 -11.23 -0.70 3.05
C ASN A 14 -10.18 -1.82 2.95
N ALA A 15 -9.09 -1.63 2.21
CA ALA A 15 -7.94 -2.52 2.23
C ALA A 15 -7.25 -2.53 3.60
N ILE A 16 -7.05 -1.38 4.22
CA ILE A 16 -6.48 -1.26 5.57
C ILE A 16 -7.40 -1.94 6.59
N LEU A 17 -8.72 -1.67 6.54
CA LEU A 17 -9.71 -2.33 7.41
C LEU A 17 -9.67 -3.85 7.23
N TYR A 18 -9.59 -4.34 5.99
CA TYR A 18 -9.49 -5.76 5.66
C TYR A 18 -8.26 -6.40 6.30
N ILE A 19 -7.09 -5.77 6.17
CA ILE A 19 -5.85 -6.25 6.77
C ILE A 19 -5.96 -6.27 8.29
N ALA A 20 -6.35 -5.13 8.90
CA ALA A 20 -6.40 -4.97 10.35
C ALA A 20 -7.42 -5.89 11.05
N ASN A 21 -8.46 -6.33 10.35
CA ASN A 21 -9.41 -7.33 10.87
C ASN A 21 -8.91 -8.78 10.72
N LYS A 22 -7.87 -9.03 9.91
CA LYS A 22 -7.35 -10.39 9.64
C LYS A 22 -6.08 -10.75 10.40
N ILE A 23 -5.30 -9.78 10.85
CA ILE A 23 -4.03 -10.03 11.54
C ILE A 23 -4.10 -9.59 13.00
N GLU A 24 -3.48 -10.36 13.91
CA GLU A 24 -3.51 -10.07 15.35
C GLU A 24 -2.70 -8.83 15.73
N HIS A 25 -1.57 -8.60 15.03
CA HIS A 25 -0.65 -7.48 15.29
C HIS A 25 -0.55 -6.59 14.05
N SER A 26 -1.49 -5.65 13.98
CA SER A 26 -1.62 -4.71 12.86
C SER A 26 -0.79 -3.44 13.08
N ASP A 27 0.52 -3.60 13.35
CA ASP A 27 1.41 -2.44 13.40
C ASP A 27 1.56 -1.77 12.02
N ILE A 28 1.84 -0.46 12.03
CA ILE A 28 1.93 0.36 10.82
C ILE A 28 2.94 -0.21 9.82
N HIS A 29 4.11 -0.66 10.31
CA HIS A 29 5.15 -1.20 9.45
C HIS A 29 4.66 -2.44 8.70
N LYS A 30 4.02 -3.38 9.41
CA LYS A 30 3.46 -4.60 8.82
C LYS A 30 2.35 -4.27 7.81
N ILE A 31 1.42 -3.36 8.15
CA ILE A 31 0.36 -2.92 7.22
C ILE A 31 0.96 -2.33 5.94
N CYS A 32 1.96 -1.44 6.05
CA CYS A 32 2.62 -0.86 4.89
C CYS A 32 3.25 -1.93 3.98
N LYS A 33 3.87 -2.97 4.56
CA LYS A 33 4.47 -4.07 3.76
C LYS A 33 3.42 -4.96 3.12
N ILE A 34 2.33 -5.28 3.82
CA ILE A 34 1.21 -6.02 3.24
C ILE A 34 0.61 -5.25 2.07
N LEU A 35 0.37 -3.95 2.21
CA LEU A 35 -0.14 -3.11 1.12
C LEU A 35 0.82 -3.07 -0.06
N TYR A 36 2.12 -2.92 0.18
CA TYR A 36 3.14 -2.93 -0.88
C TYR A 36 3.10 -4.24 -1.69
N PHE A 37 3.15 -5.40 -1.01
CA PHE A 37 3.12 -6.68 -1.70
C PHE A 37 1.76 -7.00 -2.35
N ALA A 38 0.66 -6.50 -1.79
CA ALA A 38 -0.66 -6.63 -2.40
C ALA A 38 -0.77 -5.80 -3.68
N ASP A 39 -0.31 -4.54 -3.66
CA ASP A 39 -0.27 -3.67 -4.84
C ASP A 39 0.71 -4.19 -5.90
N GLN A 40 1.89 -4.67 -5.50
CA GLN A 40 2.86 -5.34 -6.38
C GLN A 40 2.21 -6.53 -7.09
N LYS A 41 1.53 -7.41 -6.33
CA LYS A 41 0.83 -8.58 -6.89
C LYS A 41 -0.32 -8.19 -7.82
N SER A 42 -1.05 -7.14 -7.49
CA SER A 42 -2.16 -6.63 -8.29
C SER A 42 -1.66 -6.01 -9.60
N LEU A 43 -0.58 -5.24 -9.55
CA LEU A 43 0.07 -4.66 -10.74
C LEU A 43 0.54 -5.75 -11.69
N SER A 44 1.26 -6.76 -11.20
CA SER A 44 1.78 -7.85 -12.01
C SER A 44 0.67 -8.71 -12.61
N ASN A 45 -0.39 -9.03 -11.84
CA ASN A 45 -1.43 -9.94 -12.32
C ASN A 45 -2.54 -9.25 -13.14
N TYR A 46 -2.81 -7.95 -12.88
CA TYR A 46 -4.00 -7.27 -13.38
C TYR A 46 -3.72 -5.88 -13.97
N GLY A 47 -2.46 -5.45 -14.02
CA GLY A 47 -2.05 -4.16 -14.58
C GLY A 47 -2.54 -2.93 -13.80
N ARG A 48 -3.02 -3.10 -12.57
CA ARG A 48 -3.56 -2.01 -11.75
C ARG A 48 -3.22 -2.18 -10.28
N SER A 49 -3.01 -1.06 -9.59
CA SER A 49 -2.87 -1.03 -8.14
C SER A 49 -4.24 -1.13 -7.44
N ILE A 50 -4.28 -1.70 -6.24
CA ILE A 50 -5.47 -1.71 -5.36
C ILE A 50 -5.69 -0.32 -4.80
N THR A 51 -4.65 0.25 -4.15
CA THR A 51 -4.75 1.51 -3.43
C THR A 51 -4.50 2.73 -4.32
N GLY A 52 -3.72 2.58 -5.36
CA GLY A 52 -3.23 3.69 -6.17
C GLY A 52 -2.21 4.57 -5.44
N ASP A 53 -1.67 4.11 -4.31
CA ASP A 53 -0.70 4.89 -3.55
C ASP A 53 0.68 4.93 -4.22
N THR A 54 1.43 5.97 -3.90
CA THR A 54 2.83 6.13 -4.28
C THR A 54 3.71 5.61 -3.16
N TYR A 55 4.51 4.59 -3.44
CA TYR A 55 5.46 4.05 -2.45
C TYR A 55 6.76 4.81 -2.46
N ILE A 56 7.19 5.26 -1.27
CA ILE A 56 8.46 5.97 -1.07
C ILE A 56 9.51 4.99 -0.51
N ALA A 57 10.73 5.03 -1.06
CA ALA A 57 11.85 4.21 -0.58
C ALA A 57 12.40 4.79 0.74
N MET A 58 11.87 4.32 1.87
CA MET A 58 12.33 4.73 3.21
C MET A 58 13.31 3.73 3.82
N ASN A 59 13.96 4.08 4.95
CA ASN A 59 15.02 3.28 5.58
C ASN A 59 14.63 1.81 5.86
N TYR A 60 13.37 1.57 6.19
CA TYR A 60 12.85 0.24 6.53
C TYR A 60 11.92 -0.31 5.44
N GLY A 61 12.20 0.07 4.19
CA GLY A 61 11.49 -0.40 3.00
C GLY A 61 10.38 0.54 2.49
N PRO A 62 9.62 0.11 1.48
CA PRO A 62 8.55 0.89 0.87
C PRO A 62 7.47 1.32 1.85
N VAL A 63 7.07 2.61 1.78
CA VAL A 63 5.99 3.19 2.60
C VAL A 63 4.98 3.88 1.67
N PRO A 64 3.68 3.56 1.74
CA PRO A 64 2.64 4.20 0.95
C PRO A 64 2.41 5.63 1.46
N SER A 65 2.63 6.63 0.61
CA SER A 65 2.72 8.04 0.98
C SER A 65 1.41 8.62 1.52
N TYR A 66 0.31 8.43 0.78
CA TYR A 66 -1.00 8.94 1.19
C TYR A 66 -1.56 8.21 2.42
N ILE A 67 -1.34 6.90 2.50
CA ILE A 67 -1.76 6.10 3.66
C ILE A 67 -0.97 6.47 4.91
N GLU A 68 0.34 6.75 4.78
CA GLU A 68 1.15 7.26 5.90
C GLU A 68 0.61 8.62 6.40
N ASP A 69 0.15 9.50 5.50
CA ASP A 69 -0.48 10.77 5.88
C ASP A 69 -1.84 10.55 6.58
N ILE A 70 -2.61 9.53 6.17
CA ILE A 70 -3.82 9.10 6.90
C ILE A 70 -3.46 8.65 8.32
N PHE A 71 -2.42 7.83 8.48
CA PHE A 71 -1.97 7.37 9.81
C PHE A 71 -1.50 8.53 10.69
N LYS A 72 -0.78 9.51 10.13
CA LYS A 72 -0.40 10.75 10.84
C LYS A 72 -1.63 11.55 11.26
N ALA A 73 -2.66 11.65 10.42
CA ALA A 73 -3.91 12.34 10.74
C ALA A 73 -4.61 11.68 11.95
N ILE A 74 -4.79 10.36 11.92
CA ILE A 74 -5.44 9.61 13.00
C ILE A 74 -4.67 9.75 14.31
N ARG A 75 -3.33 9.73 14.28
CA ARG A 75 -2.46 9.96 15.44
C ARG A 75 -2.38 11.43 15.87
N LYS A 76 -3.10 12.32 15.20
CA LYS A 76 -3.13 13.77 15.44
C LYS A 76 -1.74 14.41 15.37
N GLN A 77 -0.90 13.92 14.46
CA GLN A 77 0.47 14.38 14.29
C GLN A 77 0.55 15.57 13.33
N SER A 78 1.23 16.64 13.78
CA SER A 78 1.60 17.77 12.93
C SER A 78 0.42 18.39 12.15
N TYR A 79 0.68 18.85 10.93
CA TYR A 79 -0.27 19.46 10.01
C TYR A 79 -1.50 18.60 9.69
N PHE A 80 -1.34 17.26 9.72
CA PHE A 80 -2.40 16.32 9.36
C PHE A 80 -3.50 16.19 10.42
N SER A 81 -3.28 16.66 11.65
CA SER A 81 -4.25 16.58 12.76
C SER A 81 -5.63 17.17 12.44
N LYS A 82 -5.69 18.16 11.56
CA LYS A 82 -6.94 18.80 11.11
C LYS A 82 -7.88 17.86 10.33
N TYR A 83 -7.36 16.75 9.81
CA TYR A 83 -8.12 15.75 9.07
C TYR A 83 -8.52 14.55 9.94
N ALA A 84 -8.15 14.52 11.21
CA ALA A 84 -8.38 13.36 12.11
C ALA A 84 -9.86 12.93 12.14
N SER A 85 -10.78 13.89 12.20
CA SER A 85 -12.23 13.62 12.26
C SER A 85 -12.78 12.89 11.03
N GLU A 86 -12.09 12.93 9.89
CA GLU A 86 -12.50 12.21 8.69
C GLU A 86 -12.39 10.68 8.83
N PHE A 87 -11.62 10.23 9.83
CA PHE A 87 -11.35 8.82 10.11
C PHE A 87 -11.98 8.33 11.41
N ASP A 88 -12.81 9.18 12.07
CA ASP A 88 -13.50 8.81 13.30
C ASP A 88 -14.37 7.55 13.08
N GLY A 89 -14.24 6.58 13.99
CA GLY A 89 -14.95 5.29 13.91
C GLY A 89 -14.40 4.31 12.86
N LEU A 90 -13.43 4.73 12.01
CA LEU A 90 -12.78 3.82 11.06
C LEU A 90 -11.58 3.14 11.71
N PHE A 91 -10.73 3.93 12.36
CA PHE A 91 -9.46 3.49 12.94
C PHE A 91 -9.17 4.18 14.25
N SER A 92 -8.42 3.51 15.09
CA SER A 92 -7.73 4.09 16.24
C SER A 92 -6.34 3.49 16.36
N PHE A 93 -5.49 4.07 17.21
CA PHE A 93 -4.18 3.50 17.51
C PHE A 93 -4.08 3.09 18.96
N LYS A 94 -3.54 1.90 19.20
CA LYS A 94 -3.03 1.45 20.48
C LYS A 94 -1.51 1.61 20.45
N ASP A 95 -0.94 2.20 21.50
CA ASP A 95 0.52 2.36 21.64
C ASP A 95 1.18 3.10 20.48
N ASP A 96 0.49 4.07 19.85
CA ASP A 96 0.92 4.93 18.75
C ASP A 96 1.27 4.23 17.41
N TYR A 97 1.40 2.93 17.37
CA TYR A 97 1.82 2.21 16.16
C TYR A 97 0.99 0.97 15.82
N VAL A 98 0.16 0.47 16.72
CA VAL A 98 -0.74 -0.65 16.45
C VAL A 98 -2.11 -0.10 16.03
N LEU A 99 -2.49 -0.32 14.77
CA LEU A 99 -3.76 0.12 14.23
C LEU A 99 -4.88 -0.82 14.70
N VAL A 100 -5.97 -0.23 15.17
CA VAL A 100 -7.19 -0.96 15.55
C VAL A 100 -8.30 -0.57 14.60
N ALA A 101 -8.88 -1.56 13.92
CA ALA A 101 -10.03 -1.35 13.05
C ALA A 101 -11.28 -1.06 13.89
N GLY A 102 -11.97 0.05 13.60
CA GLY A 102 -13.22 0.43 14.27
C GLY A 102 -14.45 -0.26 13.68
N ARG A 103 -14.34 -0.85 12.49
CA ARG A 103 -15.42 -1.57 11.80
C ARG A 103 -14.89 -2.61 10.83
N GLN A 104 -15.78 -3.42 10.29
CA GLN A 104 -15.48 -4.31 9.16
C GLN A 104 -15.31 -3.51 7.85
N PRO A 105 -14.52 -4.00 6.88
CA PRO A 105 -14.42 -3.38 5.57
C PRO A 105 -15.75 -3.45 4.82
N ASP A 106 -16.06 -2.40 4.05
CA ASP A 106 -17.17 -2.45 3.09
C ASP A 106 -16.66 -3.10 1.79
N MET A 107 -17.04 -4.35 1.60
CA MET A 107 -16.53 -5.18 0.49
C MET A 107 -16.97 -4.71 -0.89
N LYS A 108 -17.90 -3.74 -1.01
CA LYS A 108 -18.24 -3.14 -2.31
C LYS A 108 -17.06 -2.36 -2.92
N PHE A 109 -16.11 -1.92 -2.10
CA PHE A 109 -14.91 -1.21 -2.56
C PHE A 109 -13.75 -2.13 -2.95
N LEU A 110 -13.82 -3.43 -2.63
CA LEU A 110 -12.78 -4.41 -2.92
C LEU A 110 -13.30 -5.48 -3.87
N SER A 111 -12.71 -5.57 -5.05
CA SER A 111 -13.03 -6.66 -5.98
C SER A 111 -12.48 -8.00 -5.48
N GLN A 112 -12.95 -9.11 -6.06
CA GLN A 112 -12.42 -10.43 -5.74
C GLN A 112 -10.91 -10.54 -6.04
N SER A 113 -10.41 -9.86 -7.08
CA SER A 113 -8.98 -9.82 -7.39
C SER A 113 -8.18 -9.02 -6.36
N ASP A 114 -8.75 -7.93 -5.83
CA ASP A 114 -8.12 -7.17 -4.74
C ASP A 114 -7.99 -8.04 -3.48
N VAL A 115 -9.07 -8.73 -3.10
CA VAL A 115 -9.08 -9.65 -1.95
C VAL A 115 -8.03 -10.76 -2.11
N LYS A 116 -7.91 -11.38 -3.28
CA LYS A 116 -6.88 -12.41 -3.55
C LYS A 116 -5.47 -11.86 -3.36
N CYS A 117 -5.20 -10.64 -3.82
CA CYS A 117 -3.88 -10.02 -3.67
C CYS A 117 -3.61 -9.62 -2.20
N LEU A 118 -4.62 -9.14 -1.49
CA LEU A 118 -4.52 -8.84 -0.05
C LEU A 118 -4.26 -10.11 0.75
N ASP A 119 -4.99 -11.20 0.50
CA ASP A 119 -4.80 -12.48 1.18
C ASP A 119 -3.41 -13.05 0.93
N TYR A 120 -2.93 -13.00 -0.32
CA TYR A 120 -1.55 -13.38 -0.66
C TYR A 120 -0.52 -12.60 0.15
N ALA A 121 -0.68 -11.28 0.24
CA ALA A 121 0.26 -10.43 0.95
C ALA A 121 0.18 -10.60 2.47
N ILE A 122 -1.02 -10.82 3.02
CA ILE A 122 -1.22 -11.17 4.43
C ILE A 122 -0.50 -12.47 4.75
N ASP A 123 -0.71 -13.53 3.99
CA ASP A 123 -0.05 -14.82 4.21
C ASP A 123 1.46 -14.73 4.10
N LYS A 124 1.97 -13.89 3.20
CA LYS A 124 3.42 -13.63 3.06
C LYS A 124 4.02 -12.91 4.27
N CYS A 125 3.27 -12.06 4.97
CA CYS A 125 3.80 -11.11 5.94
C CYS A 125 3.38 -11.38 7.40
N LYS A 126 2.25 -12.05 7.65
CA LYS A 126 1.62 -12.13 8.98
C LYS A 126 2.53 -12.65 10.08
N ASP A 127 3.34 -13.66 9.77
CA ASP A 127 4.20 -14.37 10.73
C ASP A 127 5.63 -13.80 10.81
N LEU A 128 5.94 -12.75 10.02
CA LEU A 128 7.25 -12.14 9.98
C LEU A 128 7.38 -11.01 11.00
N ASP A 129 8.56 -10.91 11.60
CA ASP A 129 8.92 -9.79 12.46
C ASP A 129 9.33 -8.53 11.65
N PHE A 130 9.63 -7.43 12.38
CA PHE A 130 10.03 -6.15 11.79
C PHE A 130 11.23 -6.28 10.84
N TRP A 131 12.27 -7.00 11.25
CA TRP A 131 13.51 -7.11 10.47
C TRP A 131 13.35 -8.03 9.27
N GLN A 132 12.59 -9.11 9.42
CA GLN A 132 12.25 -10.00 8.32
C GLN A 132 11.40 -9.28 7.26
N LEU A 133 10.38 -8.51 7.68
CA LEU A 133 9.58 -7.69 6.77
C LEU A 133 10.42 -6.63 6.06
N THR A 134 11.32 -5.97 6.77
CA THR A 134 12.27 -5.03 6.19
C THR A 134 13.11 -5.72 5.13
N ALA A 135 13.72 -6.86 5.47
CA ALA A 135 14.60 -7.59 4.55
C ALA A 135 13.90 -8.02 3.25
N ILE A 136 12.69 -8.62 3.33
CA ILE A 136 11.97 -9.05 2.13
C ILE A 136 11.42 -7.90 1.28
N SER A 137 11.28 -6.71 1.86
CA SER A 137 10.79 -5.50 1.16
C SER A 137 11.91 -4.66 0.54
N HIS A 138 13.17 -4.98 0.80
CA HIS A 138 14.35 -4.38 0.17
C HIS A 138 14.71 -5.12 -1.13
N GLY A 139 13.71 -5.33 -2.00
CA GLY A 139 13.90 -5.96 -3.30
C GLY A 139 14.50 -5.00 -4.35
N TYR A 140 14.49 -5.43 -5.62
CA TYR A 140 15.05 -4.68 -6.73
C TYR A 140 14.52 -3.25 -6.81
N ALA A 141 13.20 -3.07 -6.72
CA ALA A 141 12.54 -1.77 -6.87
C ALA A 141 13.00 -0.78 -5.79
N TRP A 142 13.10 -1.23 -4.54
CA TRP A 142 13.60 -0.41 -3.44
C TRP A 142 15.10 -0.12 -3.61
N CYS A 143 15.92 -1.11 -3.91
CA CYS A 143 17.37 -0.95 -4.11
C CYS A 143 17.71 -0.02 -5.29
N ASN A 144 16.88 0.00 -6.34
CA ASN A 144 17.07 0.83 -7.52
C ASN A 144 16.52 2.27 -7.35
N THR A 145 15.94 2.59 -6.19
CA THR A 145 15.36 3.89 -5.91
C THR A 145 16.23 4.67 -4.90
N THR A 146 16.51 5.93 -5.21
CA THR A 146 17.17 6.83 -4.25
C THR A 146 16.29 6.98 -2.99
N LYS A 147 16.91 6.96 -1.81
CA LYS A 147 16.23 7.17 -0.53
C LYS A 147 15.31 8.40 -0.57
N ASP A 148 14.14 8.25 0.06
CA ASP A 148 13.09 9.26 0.18
C ASP A 148 12.50 9.70 -1.18
N ARG A 149 12.66 8.88 -2.22
CA ARG A 149 12.07 9.11 -3.55
C ARG A 149 10.98 8.07 -3.88
N PRO A 150 10.05 8.43 -4.77
CA PRO A 150 9.03 7.50 -5.25
C PRO A 150 9.64 6.30 -5.98
N ILE A 151 9.23 5.11 -5.59
CA ILE A 151 9.55 3.87 -6.30
C ILE A 151 8.75 3.84 -7.60
N SER A 152 9.41 3.53 -8.72
CA SER A 152 8.71 3.45 -10.01
C SER A 152 7.86 2.19 -10.11
N VAL A 153 6.67 2.30 -10.72
CA VAL A 153 5.84 1.13 -11.03
C VAL A 153 6.58 0.17 -11.96
N SER A 154 7.38 0.70 -12.89
CA SER A 154 8.20 -0.13 -13.79
C SER A 154 9.21 -0.99 -13.01
N ASP A 155 9.86 -0.46 -11.96
CA ASP A 155 10.79 -1.24 -11.16
C ASP A 155 10.07 -2.27 -10.27
N ILE A 156 8.87 -1.94 -9.78
CA ILE A 156 8.00 -2.89 -9.07
C ILE A 156 7.66 -4.08 -9.97
N LEU A 157 7.30 -3.83 -11.22
CA LEU A 157 6.99 -4.88 -12.20
C LEU A 157 8.22 -5.69 -12.60
N ARG A 158 9.38 -5.03 -12.80
CA ARG A 158 10.66 -5.75 -13.04
C ARG A 158 11.04 -6.67 -11.89
N GLU A 159 10.80 -6.23 -10.65
CA GLU A 159 11.01 -7.09 -9.47
C GLU A 159 10.14 -8.35 -9.51
N CYS A 160 8.95 -8.27 -10.12
CA CYS A 160 8.07 -9.43 -10.35
C CYS A 160 8.50 -10.32 -11.51
N GLY A 161 9.44 -9.87 -12.35
CA GLY A 161 9.87 -10.58 -13.57
C GLY A 161 8.98 -10.34 -14.77
N ASP A 162 8.16 -9.28 -14.75
CA ASP A 162 7.28 -8.91 -15.87
C ASP A 162 8.08 -8.41 -17.08
N SER A 163 7.58 -8.67 -18.30
CA SER A 163 8.24 -8.27 -19.54
C SER A 163 8.17 -6.76 -19.78
N ASP A 164 9.10 -6.23 -20.59
CA ASP A 164 9.10 -4.80 -20.94
C ASP A 164 7.84 -4.39 -21.71
N GLU A 165 7.25 -5.29 -22.49
CA GLU A 165 5.98 -5.05 -23.19
C GLU A 165 4.82 -4.89 -22.20
N TYR A 166 4.77 -5.75 -21.17
CA TYR A 166 3.75 -5.65 -20.13
C TYR A 166 3.94 -4.39 -19.27
N ILE A 167 5.17 -4.05 -18.93
CA ILE A 167 5.51 -2.82 -18.20
C ILE A 167 5.05 -1.58 -19.01
N SER A 168 5.31 -1.56 -20.32
CA SER A 168 4.85 -0.47 -21.20
C SER A 168 3.34 -0.37 -21.23
N TYR A 169 2.65 -1.49 -21.33
CA TYR A 169 1.18 -1.53 -21.30
C TYR A 169 0.64 -0.96 -19.96
N VAL A 170 1.20 -1.35 -18.83
CA VAL A 170 0.77 -0.84 -17.51
C VAL A 170 1.03 0.67 -17.39
N ASP A 171 2.17 1.17 -17.88
CA ASP A 171 2.47 2.63 -17.87
C ASP A 171 1.47 3.42 -18.74
N GLU A 172 1.04 2.88 -19.89
CA GLU A 172 0.00 3.48 -20.73
C GLU A 172 -1.36 3.50 -20.01
N MET A 173 -1.74 2.41 -19.33
CA MET A 173 -2.99 2.34 -18.57
C MET A 173 -3.02 3.35 -17.41
N ILE A 174 -1.90 3.52 -16.69
CA ILE A 174 -1.77 4.55 -15.65
C ILE A 174 -1.88 5.96 -16.26
N ALA A 175 -1.27 6.18 -17.43
CA ALA A 175 -1.37 7.46 -18.13
C ALA A 175 -2.82 7.79 -18.49
N LEU A 176 -3.57 6.81 -19.00
CA LEU A 176 -4.97 6.95 -19.36
C LEU A 176 -5.84 7.22 -18.13
N GLU A 177 -5.65 6.46 -17.03
CA GLU A 177 -6.36 6.68 -15.78
C GLU A 177 -6.17 8.11 -15.26
N ARG A 178 -4.93 8.63 -15.29
CA ARG A 178 -4.63 10.00 -14.87
C ARG A 178 -5.23 11.08 -15.78
N ALA A 179 -5.40 10.79 -17.05
CA ALA A 179 -6.02 11.73 -17.99
C ALA A 179 -7.55 11.82 -17.82
N THR A 180 -8.16 10.83 -17.17
CA THR A 180 -9.62 10.71 -16.98
C THR A 180 -10.07 10.93 -15.53
N ALA A 181 -9.14 11.09 -14.59
CA ALA A 181 -9.40 11.38 -13.17
C ALA A 181 -9.51 12.88 -12.92
#